data_e70837634cca449500fa2e594233a6d7
#
_entry.id   e70837634cca449500fa2e594233a6d7
#
_cell.length_a   1.000
_cell.length_b   1.000
_cell.length_c   1.000
_cell.angle_alpha   90.00
_cell.angle_beta   90.00
_cell.angle_gamma   90.00
#
_symmetry.space_group_name_H-M   'P 1'
#
loop_
_entity.id
_entity.type
_entity.pdbx_description
1 polymer ?
#
loop_
_entity_poly.entity_id
_entity_poly.type
_entity_poly.pdbx_seq_one_letter_code
_entity_poly.pdbx_strand_id
1 'polypeptide(L)'
;MKITAKTAAKADAYRLQRVTTPENLEMKMMHNGGVVITFGDRILIAGYYYQPNGECYYAAIYRFTTADHTIEGKVELVRISDESFIDNGHAIAWAMKQK
;
A
#
# COMPACT_ATOMS: atom_id res chain seq x y z
N MET A 1 -2.27 -10.20 -12.51
CA MET A 1 -0.85 -10.26 -12.09
C MET A 1 -0.75 -11.00 -10.78
N LYS A 2 0.19 -11.92 -10.68
CA LYS A 2 0.41 -12.66 -9.43
C LYS A 2 1.50 -12.00 -8.61
N ILE A 3 1.24 -11.80 -7.33
CA ILE A 3 2.28 -11.35 -6.41
C ILE A 3 3.14 -12.54 -5.98
N THR A 4 4.36 -12.27 -5.56
CA THR A 4 5.27 -13.31 -5.09
C THR A 4 4.81 -13.87 -3.75
N ALA A 5 5.32 -15.05 -3.38
CA ALA A 5 5.04 -15.63 -2.07
C ALA A 5 5.48 -14.70 -0.94
N LYS A 6 6.60 -14.00 -1.12
CA LYS A 6 7.11 -13.04 -0.15
C LYS A 6 6.15 -11.87 0.04
N THR A 7 5.64 -11.32 -1.07
CA THR A 7 4.67 -10.22 -1.00
C THR A 7 3.36 -10.69 -0.37
N ALA A 8 2.91 -11.90 -0.69
CA ALA A 8 1.70 -12.46 -0.09
C ALA A 8 1.84 -12.60 1.43
N ALA A 9 3.00 -13.07 1.90
CA ALA A 9 3.26 -13.20 3.34
C ALA A 9 3.24 -11.84 4.03
N LYS A 10 3.82 -10.82 3.41
CA LYS A 10 3.78 -9.45 3.95
C LYS A 10 2.37 -8.88 3.97
N ALA A 11 1.59 -9.14 2.91
CA ALA A 11 0.21 -8.69 2.85
C ALA A 11 -0.59 -9.28 4.02
N ASP A 12 -0.39 -10.55 4.32
CA ASP A 12 -1.04 -11.21 5.45
C ASP A 12 -0.60 -10.59 6.78
N ALA A 13 0.71 -10.37 6.94
CA ALA A 13 1.25 -9.77 8.16
C ALA A 13 0.72 -8.36 8.39
N TYR A 14 0.61 -7.56 7.33
CA TYR A 14 0.12 -6.18 7.40
C TYR A 14 -1.40 -6.10 7.30
N ARG A 15 -2.08 -7.23 7.13
CA ARG A 15 -3.53 -7.32 6.98
C ARG A 15 -4.05 -6.54 5.76
N LEU A 16 -3.28 -6.55 4.69
CA LEU A 16 -3.67 -5.91 3.44
C LEU A 16 -4.47 -6.89 2.58
N GLN A 17 -5.63 -6.47 2.14
CA GLN A 17 -6.43 -7.24 1.19
C GLN A 17 -5.79 -7.16 -0.19
N ARG A 18 -5.78 -8.28 -0.92
CA ARG A 18 -5.20 -8.32 -2.27
C ARG A 18 -6.05 -7.60 -3.28
N VAL A 19 -7.37 -7.64 -3.10
CA VAL A 19 -8.33 -6.91 -3.93
C VAL A 19 -9.22 -6.11 -3.00
N THR A 20 -9.33 -4.82 -3.26
CA THR A 20 -10.09 -3.91 -2.40
C THR A 20 -10.49 -2.66 -3.20
N THR A 21 -10.86 -1.58 -2.52
CA THR A 21 -11.15 -0.29 -3.11
C THR A 21 -10.32 0.79 -2.43
N PRO A 22 -10.06 1.93 -3.10
CA PRO A 22 -9.39 3.05 -2.44
C PRO A 22 -10.11 3.51 -1.18
N GLU A 23 -11.44 3.48 -1.17
CA GLU A 23 -12.23 3.85 -0.01
C GLU A 23 -11.89 2.98 1.20
N ASN A 24 -11.87 1.66 1.01
CA ASN A 24 -11.52 0.73 2.09
C ASN A 24 -10.09 0.93 2.56
N LEU A 25 -9.16 1.20 1.65
CA LEU A 25 -7.77 1.47 2.01
C LEU A 25 -7.64 2.73 2.84
N GLU A 26 -8.35 3.81 2.46
CA GLU A 26 -8.34 5.05 3.23
C GLU A 26 -8.87 4.83 4.64
N MET A 27 -9.99 4.14 4.77
CA MET A 27 -10.57 3.84 6.08
C MET A 27 -9.61 3.05 6.95
N LYS A 28 -8.94 2.05 6.37
CA LYS A 28 -7.98 1.23 7.11
C LYS A 28 -6.77 2.05 7.57
N MET A 29 -6.21 2.86 6.67
CA MET A 29 -5.00 3.62 6.98
C MET A 29 -5.24 4.76 7.97
N MET A 30 -6.42 5.36 7.97
CA MET A 30 -6.76 6.44 8.90
C MET A 30 -6.56 6.07 10.36
N HIS A 31 -6.84 4.83 10.72
CA HIS A 31 -6.72 4.39 12.11
C HIS A 31 -5.29 4.25 12.59
N ASN A 32 -4.33 4.17 11.67
CA ASN A 32 -2.94 3.88 12.00
C ASN A 32 -1.96 4.99 11.61
N GLY A 33 -2.47 6.15 11.22
CA GLY A 33 -1.60 7.25 10.79
C GLY A 33 -0.95 7.03 9.44
N GLY A 34 -1.49 6.13 8.64
CA GLY A 34 -1.00 5.87 7.29
C GLY A 34 -1.47 6.89 6.28
N VAL A 35 -0.96 6.78 5.06
CA VAL A 35 -1.26 7.68 3.96
C VAL A 35 -1.69 6.87 2.74
N VAL A 36 -2.71 7.35 2.03
CA VAL A 36 -3.19 6.76 0.78
C VAL A 36 -3.25 7.87 -0.27
N ILE A 37 -2.56 7.66 -1.38
CA ILE A 37 -2.48 8.66 -2.46
C ILE A 37 -2.84 8.02 -3.78
N THR A 38 -3.77 8.63 -4.52
CA THR A 38 -4.05 8.23 -5.90
C THR A 38 -3.01 8.85 -6.83
N PHE A 39 -2.35 8.04 -7.63
CA PHE A 39 -1.29 8.47 -8.53
C PHE A 39 -1.48 7.79 -9.88
N GLY A 40 -2.20 8.46 -10.79
CA GLY A 40 -2.54 7.90 -12.09
C GLY A 40 -3.44 6.68 -11.94
N ASP A 41 -3.00 5.55 -12.48
CA ASP A 41 -3.73 4.28 -12.38
C ASP A 41 -3.36 3.47 -11.14
N ARG A 42 -2.66 4.09 -10.18
CA ARG A 42 -2.14 3.42 -8.98
C ARG A 42 -2.65 4.08 -7.71
N ILE A 43 -2.67 3.29 -6.66
CA ILE A 43 -2.86 3.76 -5.30
C ILE A 43 -1.57 3.49 -4.54
N LEU A 44 -0.97 4.55 -4.00
CA LEU A 44 0.27 4.46 -3.22
C LEU A 44 -0.09 4.50 -1.75
N ILE A 45 0.48 3.59 -0.97
CA ILE A 45 0.18 3.45 0.44
C ILE A 45 1.44 3.51 1.27
N ALA A 46 1.40 4.30 2.34
CA ALA A 46 2.34 4.21 3.45
C ALA A 46 1.55 3.71 4.65
N GLY A 47 1.83 2.49 5.09
CA GLY A 47 1.13 1.89 6.22
C GLY A 47 2.03 1.79 7.43
N TYR A 48 1.42 1.78 8.61
CA TYR A 48 2.15 1.66 9.87
C TYR A 48 2.18 0.20 10.31
N TYR A 49 3.37 -0.25 10.71
CA TYR A 49 3.56 -1.56 11.31
C TYR A 49 4.72 -1.47 12.30
N TYR A 50 4.43 -1.64 13.58
CA TYR A 50 5.41 -1.41 14.64
C TYR A 50 6.66 -2.26 14.47
N GLN A 51 7.82 -1.63 14.60
CA GLN A 51 9.12 -2.31 14.67
C GLN A 51 9.99 -1.62 15.73
N PRO A 52 10.77 -2.41 16.51
CA PRO A 52 11.60 -1.84 17.59
C PRO A 52 12.67 -0.86 17.11
N ASN A 53 13.11 -0.95 15.87
CA ASN A 53 14.15 -0.07 15.32
C ASN A 53 13.63 1.32 14.91
N GLY A 54 12.35 1.58 15.08
CA GLY A 54 11.75 2.86 14.71
C GLY A 54 11.35 3.00 13.26
N GLU A 55 11.72 2.06 12.41
CA GLU A 55 11.32 2.07 11.00
C GLU A 55 9.97 1.37 10.86
N CYS A 56 8.91 2.09 11.21
CA CYS A 56 7.58 1.52 11.40
C CYS A 56 6.64 1.71 10.19
N TYR A 57 7.14 2.19 9.08
CA TYR A 57 6.32 2.39 7.89
C TYR A 57 6.75 1.47 6.76
N TYR A 58 5.76 0.89 6.07
CA TYR A 58 5.99 0.14 4.84
C TYR A 58 5.31 0.86 3.69
N ALA A 59 5.74 0.57 2.46
CA ALA A 59 5.09 1.08 1.27
C ALA A 59 4.40 -0.07 0.53
N ALA A 60 3.24 0.21 -0.04
CA ALA A 60 2.52 -0.74 -0.87
C ALA A 60 1.94 -0.02 -2.08
N ILE A 61 1.76 -0.76 -3.15
CA ILE A 61 1.22 -0.23 -4.40
C ILE A 61 0.07 -1.13 -4.84
N TYR A 62 -1.07 -0.50 -5.10
CA TYR A 62 -2.21 -1.13 -5.72
C TYR A 62 -2.40 -0.54 -7.12
N ARG A 63 -3.00 -1.30 -8.00
CA ARG A 63 -3.33 -0.83 -9.34
C ARG A 63 -4.81 -1.05 -9.62
N PHE A 64 -5.44 -0.08 -10.27
CA PHE A 64 -6.83 -0.24 -10.69
C PHE A 64 -6.96 -1.38 -11.69
N THR A 65 -7.97 -2.23 -11.49
CA THR A 65 -8.22 -3.38 -12.36
C THR A 65 -9.19 -3.06 -13.49
N THR A 66 -9.81 -1.88 -13.44
CA THR A 66 -10.76 -1.41 -14.45
C THR A 66 -10.40 0.02 -14.85
N ALA A 67 -11.07 0.54 -15.88
CA ALA A 67 -10.90 1.93 -16.28
C ALA A 67 -11.53 2.92 -15.30
N ASP A 68 -12.31 2.43 -14.35
CA ASP A 68 -12.96 3.27 -13.33
C ASP A 68 -11.98 3.57 -12.20
N HIS A 69 -11.33 4.72 -12.26
CA HIS A 69 -10.34 5.16 -11.25
C HIS A 69 -10.99 6.02 -10.17
N THR A 70 -12.16 5.60 -9.69
CA THR A 70 -12.87 6.29 -8.62
C THR A 70 -12.54 5.68 -7.27
N ILE A 71 -13.00 6.33 -6.19
CA ILE A 71 -12.81 5.84 -4.82
C ILE A 71 -13.47 4.46 -4.62
N GLU A 72 -14.45 4.12 -5.44
CA GLU A 72 -15.15 2.83 -5.38
C GLU A 72 -14.59 1.81 -6.38
N GLY A 73 -13.65 2.21 -7.22
CA GLY A 73 -13.04 1.33 -8.21
C GLY A 73 -12.21 0.23 -7.57
N LYS A 74 -12.24 -0.96 -8.16
CA LYS A 74 -11.45 -2.08 -7.63
C LYS A 74 -9.98 -1.90 -7.92
N VAL A 75 -9.17 -2.15 -6.90
CA VAL A 75 -7.71 -2.12 -7.01
C VAL A 75 -7.15 -3.45 -6.52
N GLU A 76 -6.02 -3.85 -7.09
CA GLU A 76 -5.34 -5.08 -6.77
C GLU A 76 -3.93 -4.79 -6.30
N LEU A 77 -3.50 -5.47 -5.25
CA LEU A 77 -2.15 -5.33 -4.70
C LEU A 77 -1.12 -5.80 -5.72
N VAL A 78 -0.14 -4.95 -5.98
CA VAL A 78 0.92 -5.23 -6.95
C VAL A 78 2.25 -5.47 -6.27
N ARG A 79 2.58 -4.66 -5.27
CA ARG A 79 3.90 -4.70 -4.65
C ARG A 79 3.86 -4.16 -3.22
N ILE A 80 4.70 -4.72 -2.36
CA ILE A 80 4.98 -4.19 -1.03
C ILE A 80 6.51 -4.02 -0.93
N SER A 81 6.97 -2.95 -0.29
CA SER A 81 8.39 -2.70 -0.14
C SER A 81 9.07 -3.81 0.68
N ASP A 82 10.29 -4.17 0.30
CA ASP A 82 11.14 -5.03 1.12
C ASP A 82 11.69 -4.27 2.32
N GLU A 83 11.84 -2.97 2.16
CA GLU A 83 12.39 -2.08 3.16
C GLU A 83 11.29 -1.51 4.04
N SER A 84 11.66 -1.12 5.26
CA SER A 84 10.83 -0.32 6.13
C SER A 84 11.39 1.10 6.16
N PHE A 85 10.56 2.06 6.53
CA PHE A 85 10.91 3.48 6.47
C PHE A 85 10.62 4.15 7.79
N ILE A 86 11.36 5.22 8.07
CA ILE A 86 11.25 5.96 9.33
C ILE A 86 9.94 6.77 9.39
N ASP A 87 9.42 7.19 8.23
CA ASP A 87 8.18 7.97 8.15
C ASP A 87 7.42 7.65 6.87
N ASN A 88 6.18 8.17 6.79
CA ASN A 88 5.32 7.93 5.65
C ASN A 88 5.83 8.62 4.38
N GLY A 89 6.48 9.77 4.52
CA GLY A 89 7.03 10.48 3.37
C GLY A 89 8.06 9.67 2.61
N HIS A 90 8.97 9.01 3.32
CA HIS A 90 9.97 8.12 2.69
C HIS A 90 9.31 6.91 2.03
N ALA A 91 8.28 6.34 2.66
CA ALA A 91 7.55 5.21 2.10
C ALA A 91 6.85 5.60 0.78
N ILE A 92 6.18 6.74 0.75
CA ILE A 92 5.51 7.23 -0.46
C ILE A 92 6.53 7.56 -1.54
N ALA A 93 7.66 8.17 -1.18
CA ALA A 93 8.72 8.47 -2.15
C ALA A 93 9.23 7.19 -2.82
N TRP A 94 9.40 6.12 -2.05
CA TRP A 94 9.77 4.83 -2.62
C TRP A 94 8.70 4.33 -3.60
N ALA A 95 7.43 4.40 -3.20
CA ALA A 95 6.33 3.92 -4.03
C ALA A 95 6.23 4.68 -5.36
N MET A 96 6.46 5.98 -5.34
CA MET A 96 6.42 6.82 -6.55
C MET A 96 7.50 6.43 -7.55
N LYS A 97 8.62 5.88 -7.10
CA LYS A 97 9.73 5.49 -7.98
C LYS A 97 9.53 4.14 -8.65
N GLN A 98 8.59 3.36 -8.18
CA GLN A 98 8.35 2.02 -8.75
C GLN A 98 7.62 2.12 -10.08
N LYS A 99 7.97 1.24 -11.00
CA LYS A 99 7.37 1.20 -12.34
C LYS A 99 6.22 0.21 -12.40
#